data_505c38a79331b2b059f2d316916fbb3d
#
_entry.id   505c38a79331b2b059f2d316916fbb3d
#
_cell.length_a   1.000
_cell.length_b   1.000
_cell.length_c   1.000
_cell.angle_alpha   90.00
_cell.angle_beta   90.00
_cell.angle_gamma   90.00
#
_symmetry.space_group_name_H-M   'P 1'
#
loop_
_entity.id
_entity.type
_entity.pdbx_description
1 polymer ?
#
loop_
_entity_poly.entity_id
_entity_poly.type
_entity_poly.pdbx_seq_one_letter_code
_entity_poly.pdbx_strand_id
1 'polypeptide(L)'
;MSLSIQTKDLGHFLGEIIQKWPTYGPTEDKLATNSRFRFAKLEKTKDYAMRYGPTVIPPKKYLFPAREDIFRFEKGEILPPTNKEFVVFGVSKKDGEGLFYLDQVFAGPTPDKHYADRRANMHLVIVDSLPPSNNVNCDVYLQIADEKHLEAYSYTEFGENLVCGNKLFGHVAEVGTISTRHMPDDVVFHPQLDRIIENSRNHPVWERLAETCFACGVCSYVCPLCFCYEEKDKVKITTDVANDMAGSRERRWDSCMLPDFAAVSFTNFRPEVSDRIYNWYFHKFVRMPREYGFSGCVDCGRCIAFCPAKINFREVLKELINDDKAR
;
A
#
# COMPACT_ATOMS: atom_id res chain seq x y z
N MET A 1 28.95 0.03 -10.43
CA MET A 1 29.29 1.42 -10.03
C MET A 1 28.00 2.05 -9.60
N SER A 2 27.93 2.63 -8.41
CA SER A 2 26.74 3.36 -7.97
C SER A 2 26.73 4.77 -8.59
N LEU A 3 25.57 5.22 -9.00
CA LEU A 3 25.33 6.58 -9.47
C LEU A 3 24.73 7.39 -8.32
N SER A 4 24.97 8.70 -8.30
CA SER A 4 24.36 9.60 -7.33
C SER A 4 23.88 10.88 -7.99
N ILE A 5 22.87 11.49 -7.37
CA ILE A 5 22.35 12.82 -7.73
C ILE A 5 22.46 13.74 -6.51
N GLN A 6 22.78 15.02 -6.75
CA GLN A 6 22.75 15.99 -5.67
C GLN A 6 21.31 16.33 -5.29
N THR A 7 21.04 16.50 -3.99
CA THR A 7 19.70 16.82 -3.48
C THR A 7 19.09 18.07 -4.13
N LYS A 8 19.92 19.08 -4.43
CA LYS A 8 19.48 20.30 -5.12
C LYS A 8 18.98 20.05 -6.57
N ASP A 9 19.50 18.99 -7.21
CA ASP A 9 19.18 18.65 -8.61
C ASP A 9 17.99 17.69 -8.73
N LEU A 10 17.51 17.13 -7.60
CA LEU A 10 16.35 16.23 -7.56
C LEU A 10 15.08 16.87 -8.16
N GLY A 11 14.88 18.18 -7.92
CA GLY A 11 13.77 18.91 -8.52
C GLY A 11 13.88 19.01 -10.05
N HIS A 12 15.11 19.12 -10.60
CA HIS A 12 15.32 19.12 -12.04
C HIS A 12 15.01 17.73 -12.64
N PHE A 13 15.55 16.68 -12.03
CA PHE A 13 15.25 15.29 -12.40
C PHE A 13 13.76 15.00 -12.40
N LEU A 14 13.05 15.36 -11.33
CA LEU A 14 11.58 15.23 -11.26
C LEU A 14 10.89 16.04 -12.37
N GLY A 15 11.41 17.21 -12.71
CA GLY A 15 10.89 18.07 -13.79
C GLY A 15 10.93 17.38 -15.15
N GLU A 16 12.02 16.68 -15.45
CA GLU A 16 12.17 15.90 -16.69
C GLU A 16 11.13 14.76 -16.78
N ILE A 17 10.84 14.13 -15.63
CA ILE A 17 9.83 13.06 -15.54
C ILE A 17 8.42 13.63 -15.75
N ILE A 18 8.05 14.72 -15.07
CA ILE A 18 6.74 15.38 -15.19
C ILE A 18 6.43 15.83 -16.61
N GLN A 19 7.44 16.24 -17.37
CA GLN A 19 7.27 16.66 -18.77
C GLN A 19 6.90 15.49 -19.70
N LYS A 20 7.31 14.27 -19.37
CA LYS A 20 7.15 13.09 -20.22
C LYS A 20 5.95 12.24 -19.84
N TRP A 21 5.65 12.11 -18.55
CA TRP A 21 4.60 11.22 -18.04
C TRP A 21 3.71 11.90 -17.00
N PRO A 22 2.42 11.54 -16.92
CA PRO A 22 1.60 11.85 -15.76
C PRO A 22 2.29 11.34 -14.50
N THR A 23 2.68 12.25 -13.59
CA THR A 23 3.46 11.91 -12.42
C THR A 23 2.69 12.21 -11.16
N TYR A 24 2.72 11.28 -10.21
CA TYR A 24 2.07 11.38 -8.91
C TYR A 24 3.10 11.24 -7.80
N GLY A 25 2.91 11.94 -6.69
CA GLY A 25 3.83 11.87 -5.57
C GLY A 25 3.23 12.49 -4.30
N PRO A 26 3.99 12.45 -3.17
CA PRO A 26 3.57 13.09 -1.94
C PRO A 26 3.57 14.60 -2.12
N THR A 27 2.44 15.21 -1.77
CA THR A 27 2.21 16.66 -1.78
C THR A 27 1.72 17.12 -0.42
N GLU A 28 1.97 18.38 -0.06
CA GLU A 28 1.39 18.96 1.14
C GLU A 28 -0.12 19.22 0.93
N ASP A 29 -0.94 18.74 1.87
CA ASP A 29 -2.38 19.00 1.88
C ASP A 29 -2.71 20.04 2.94
N LYS A 30 -2.84 21.28 2.52
CA LYS A 30 -3.11 22.42 3.39
C LYS A 30 -4.52 22.41 4.02
N LEU A 31 -5.42 21.60 3.48
CA LEU A 31 -6.81 21.49 3.93
C LEU A 31 -7.05 20.28 4.84
N ALA A 32 -6.10 19.33 4.92
CA ALA A 32 -6.29 18.14 5.70
C ALA A 32 -6.09 18.39 7.20
N THR A 33 -7.04 17.91 7.98
CA THR A 33 -6.99 17.96 9.46
C THR A 33 -6.19 16.79 10.07
N ASN A 34 -6.13 15.66 9.36
CA ASN A 34 -5.60 14.40 9.90
C ASN A 34 -4.24 13.99 9.33
N SER A 35 -3.84 14.52 8.20
CA SER A 35 -2.52 14.30 7.63
C SER A 35 -2.12 15.50 6.78
N ARG A 36 -0.92 16.02 7.04
CA ARG A 36 -0.36 17.12 6.28
C ARG A 36 -0.05 16.77 4.83
N PHE A 37 0.02 15.47 4.49
CA PHE A 37 0.48 15.00 3.19
C PHE A 37 -0.51 14.03 2.54
N ARG A 38 -0.56 14.07 1.21
CA ARG A 38 -1.30 13.11 0.39
C ARG A 38 -0.53 12.80 -0.89
N PHE A 39 -0.79 11.65 -1.49
CA PHE A 39 -0.36 11.39 -2.87
C PHE A 39 -1.33 12.07 -3.85
N ALA A 40 -0.80 12.93 -4.72
CA ALA A 40 -1.57 13.61 -5.75
C ALA A 40 -0.75 13.78 -7.04
N LYS A 41 -1.38 14.22 -8.12
CA LYS A 41 -0.69 14.57 -9.36
C LYS A 41 0.25 15.75 -9.11
N LEU A 42 1.48 15.61 -9.60
CA LEU A 42 2.49 16.64 -9.56
C LEU A 42 2.43 17.43 -10.87
N GLU A 43 1.97 18.66 -10.79
CA GLU A 43 1.99 19.56 -11.96
C GLU A 43 3.30 20.34 -12.07
N LYS A 44 3.95 20.56 -10.94
CA LYS A 44 5.23 21.28 -10.82
C LYS A 44 6.12 20.60 -9.79
N THR A 45 7.41 20.70 -9.95
CA THR A 45 8.40 20.11 -9.03
C THR A 45 8.29 20.62 -7.60
N LYS A 46 7.87 21.87 -7.40
CA LYS A 46 7.66 22.49 -6.08
C LYS A 46 6.47 21.88 -5.31
N ASP A 47 5.59 21.13 -5.97
CA ASP A 47 4.46 20.48 -5.33
C ASP A 47 4.89 19.18 -4.61
N TYR A 48 6.09 18.68 -4.95
CA TYR A 48 6.65 17.47 -4.35
C TYR A 48 7.21 17.73 -2.96
N ALA A 49 6.76 16.90 -2.02
CA ALA A 49 7.26 16.89 -0.65
C ALA A 49 8.27 15.74 -0.49
N MET A 50 9.56 16.03 -0.53
CA MET A 50 10.62 15.01 -0.38
C MET A 50 10.60 14.35 1.00
N ARG A 51 10.30 15.11 2.04
CA ARG A 51 10.15 14.61 3.41
C ARG A 51 8.71 14.72 3.84
N TYR A 52 8.06 13.60 4.04
CA TYR A 52 6.65 13.56 4.42
C TYR A 52 6.37 12.47 5.46
N GLY A 53 5.36 12.71 6.27
CA GLY A 53 4.83 11.71 7.19
C GLY A 53 3.82 10.78 6.53
N PRO A 54 3.24 9.83 7.28
CA PRO A 54 2.25 8.91 6.75
C PRO A 54 1.07 9.66 6.10
N THR A 55 0.80 9.34 4.84
CA THR A 55 -0.41 9.80 4.15
C THR A 55 -1.60 8.95 4.57
N VAL A 56 -2.81 9.52 4.66
CA VAL A 56 -4.02 8.72 5.01
C VAL A 56 -4.22 7.60 4.00
N ILE A 57 -4.25 7.94 2.72
CA ILE A 57 -4.39 6.95 1.64
C ILE A 57 -3.02 6.62 1.07
N PRO A 58 -2.58 5.34 1.14
CA PRO A 58 -1.29 4.90 0.63
C PRO A 58 -1.27 4.87 -0.91
N PRO A 59 -0.08 4.77 -1.54
CA PRO A 59 0.07 4.74 -3.00
C PRO A 59 -0.57 3.52 -3.66
N LYS A 60 -0.98 2.48 -2.92
CA LYS A 60 -1.73 1.34 -3.48
C LYS A 60 -2.96 1.77 -4.29
N LYS A 61 -3.53 2.95 -4.02
CA LYS A 61 -4.68 3.49 -4.75
C LYS A 61 -4.46 3.64 -6.25
N TYR A 62 -3.22 3.68 -6.70
CA TYR A 62 -2.89 3.78 -8.13
C TYR A 62 -2.95 2.43 -8.83
N LEU A 63 -2.76 1.33 -8.11
CA LEU A 63 -2.88 -0.04 -8.63
C LEU A 63 -4.22 -0.67 -8.30
N PHE A 64 -4.69 -0.43 -7.09
CA PHE A 64 -5.95 -0.88 -6.55
C PHE A 64 -6.76 0.34 -6.07
N PRO A 65 -7.49 1.02 -6.94
CA PRO A 65 -8.26 2.22 -6.61
C PRO A 65 -9.36 1.95 -5.59
N ALA A 66 -9.65 2.96 -4.75
CA ALA A 66 -10.72 2.84 -3.76
C ALA A 66 -12.10 2.58 -4.39
N ARG A 67 -12.25 2.95 -5.66
CA ARG A 67 -13.43 2.69 -6.49
C ARG A 67 -13.01 2.64 -7.95
N GLU A 68 -13.47 1.61 -8.66
CA GLU A 68 -13.20 1.43 -10.08
C GLU A 68 -14.33 0.69 -10.77
N ASP A 69 -14.59 1.00 -12.04
CA ASP A 69 -15.40 0.15 -12.90
C ASP A 69 -14.49 -0.96 -13.46
N ILE A 70 -14.78 -2.22 -13.12
CA ILE A 70 -14.09 -3.38 -13.68
C ILE A 70 -14.41 -3.50 -15.17
N PHE A 71 -15.67 -3.30 -15.52
CA PHE A 71 -16.11 -3.15 -16.90
C PHE A 71 -17.39 -2.30 -16.95
N ARG A 72 -17.61 -1.74 -18.12
CA ARG A 72 -18.89 -1.11 -18.48
C ARG A 72 -19.50 -1.89 -19.63
N PHE A 73 -20.81 -1.89 -19.70
CA PHE A 73 -21.51 -2.44 -20.84
C PHE A 73 -22.55 -1.43 -21.34
N GLU A 74 -22.66 -1.36 -22.64
CA GLU A 74 -23.64 -0.51 -23.33
C GLU A 74 -24.06 -1.20 -24.60
N LYS A 75 -25.39 -1.32 -24.83
CA LYS A 75 -25.95 -1.95 -26.02
C LYS A 75 -25.40 -3.34 -26.35
N GLY A 76 -25.12 -4.14 -25.31
CA GLY A 76 -24.57 -5.48 -25.44
C GLY A 76 -23.06 -5.57 -25.66
N GLU A 77 -22.35 -4.45 -25.73
CA GLU A 77 -20.89 -4.41 -25.84
C GLU A 77 -20.23 -4.17 -24.48
N ILE A 78 -19.08 -4.84 -24.24
CA ILE A 78 -18.26 -4.63 -23.05
C ILE A 78 -17.15 -3.63 -23.40
N LEU A 79 -17.07 -2.55 -22.60
CA LEU A 79 -16.07 -1.51 -22.75
C LEU A 79 -15.01 -1.69 -21.66
N PRO A 80 -13.79 -2.13 -22.01
CA PRO A 80 -12.70 -2.29 -21.04
C PRO A 80 -12.16 -0.93 -20.60
N PRO A 81 -11.59 -0.84 -19.37
CA PRO A 81 -10.89 0.37 -18.95
C PRO A 81 -9.63 0.61 -19.80
N THR A 82 -9.31 1.87 -20.03
CA THR A 82 -8.06 2.27 -20.71
C THR A 82 -7.01 2.65 -19.67
N ASN A 83 -5.84 2.03 -19.75
CA ASN A 83 -4.68 2.36 -18.90
C ASN A 83 -3.65 3.14 -19.73
N LYS A 84 -3.03 4.15 -19.12
CA LYS A 84 -1.92 4.92 -19.68
C LYS A 84 -0.73 4.82 -18.75
N GLU A 85 0.46 4.88 -19.30
CA GLU A 85 1.69 4.95 -18.51
C GLU A 85 1.70 6.17 -17.60
N PHE A 86 2.20 5.97 -16.39
CA PHE A 86 2.35 7.02 -15.39
C PHE A 86 3.49 6.68 -14.42
N VAL A 87 3.99 7.68 -13.73
CA VAL A 87 5.05 7.54 -12.72
C VAL A 87 4.48 7.84 -11.34
N VAL A 88 4.83 7.02 -10.35
CA VAL A 88 4.63 7.32 -8.93
C VAL A 88 6.00 7.58 -8.32
N PHE A 89 6.26 8.83 -8.01
CA PHE A 89 7.57 9.33 -7.57
C PHE A 89 7.59 9.62 -6.08
N GLY A 90 8.68 9.28 -5.41
CA GLY A 90 8.90 9.62 -4.01
C GLY A 90 8.12 8.74 -3.04
N VAL A 91 7.86 7.50 -3.40
CA VAL A 91 7.25 6.51 -2.49
C VAL A 91 8.25 6.12 -1.41
N SER A 92 7.79 5.95 -0.16
CA SER A 92 8.65 5.43 0.91
C SER A 92 8.96 3.94 0.71
N LYS A 93 10.07 3.46 1.27
CA LYS A 93 10.43 2.05 1.24
C LYS A 93 9.31 1.14 1.74
N LYS A 94 8.70 1.48 2.89
CA LYS A 94 7.60 0.69 3.48
C LYS A 94 6.35 0.63 2.58
N ASP A 95 6.05 1.69 1.87
CA ASP A 95 4.97 1.68 0.88
C ASP A 95 5.36 0.87 -0.36
N GLY A 96 6.62 0.95 -0.80
CA GLY A 96 7.16 0.13 -1.88
C GLY A 96 7.14 -1.36 -1.56
N GLU A 97 7.52 -1.75 -0.35
CA GLU A 97 7.38 -3.14 0.16
C GLU A 97 5.91 -3.57 0.19
N GLY A 98 5.00 -2.67 0.59
CA GLY A 98 3.56 -2.93 0.53
C GLY A 98 3.06 -3.22 -0.88
N LEU A 99 3.54 -2.47 -1.87
CA LEU A 99 3.21 -2.70 -3.29
C LEU A 99 3.81 -4.02 -3.79
N PHE A 100 5.06 -4.34 -3.44
CA PHE A 100 5.70 -5.61 -3.77
C PHE A 100 4.90 -6.83 -3.29
N TYR A 101 4.39 -6.78 -2.05
CA TYR A 101 3.55 -7.86 -1.53
C TYR A 101 2.16 -7.90 -2.15
N LEU A 102 1.58 -6.74 -2.50
CA LEU A 102 0.32 -6.71 -3.25
C LEU A 102 0.49 -7.28 -4.66
N ASP A 103 1.62 -7.04 -5.32
CA ASP A 103 1.94 -7.65 -6.61
C ASP A 103 1.84 -9.19 -6.53
N GLN A 104 2.35 -9.80 -5.45
CA GLN A 104 2.27 -11.24 -5.24
C GLN A 104 0.83 -11.73 -4.96
N VAL A 105 0.07 -10.99 -4.15
CA VAL A 105 -1.34 -11.32 -3.85
C VAL A 105 -2.17 -11.31 -5.14
N PHE A 106 -2.05 -10.26 -5.93
CA PHE A 106 -2.85 -10.10 -7.15
C PHE A 106 -2.34 -10.92 -8.35
N ALA A 107 -1.11 -11.45 -8.27
CA ALA A 107 -0.56 -12.41 -9.23
C ALA A 107 -0.86 -13.87 -8.87
N GLY A 108 -1.58 -14.15 -7.78
CA GLY A 108 -1.88 -15.49 -7.26
C GLY A 108 -2.54 -16.44 -8.28
N PRO A 109 -3.10 -17.58 -7.84
CA PRO A 109 -3.62 -18.62 -8.75
C PRO A 109 -4.67 -18.12 -9.76
N THR A 110 -5.38 -17.05 -9.41
CA THR A 110 -6.30 -16.35 -10.30
C THR A 110 -5.88 -14.88 -10.40
N PRO A 111 -4.99 -14.53 -11.36
CA PRO A 111 -4.45 -13.18 -11.45
C PRO A 111 -5.54 -12.13 -11.71
N ASP A 112 -5.46 -11.02 -11.01
CA ASP A 112 -6.32 -9.86 -11.24
C ASP A 112 -5.81 -9.06 -12.44
N LYS A 113 -6.52 -9.19 -13.58
CA LYS A 113 -6.12 -8.51 -14.81
C LYS A 113 -6.09 -6.99 -14.69
N HIS A 114 -7.01 -6.38 -13.94
CA HIS A 114 -7.09 -4.92 -13.81
C HIS A 114 -5.92 -4.36 -12.99
N TYR A 115 -5.52 -5.10 -11.95
CA TYR A 115 -4.32 -4.80 -11.19
C TYR A 115 -3.07 -4.95 -12.07
N ALA A 116 -2.93 -6.09 -12.76
CA ALA A 116 -1.79 -6.39 -13.62
C ALA A 116 -1.62 -5.35 -14.74
N ASP A 117 -2.72 -4.97 -15.42
CA ASP A 117 -2.70 -3.96 -16.48
C ASP A 117 -2.23 -2.59 -15.95
N ARG A 118 -2.66 -2.18 -14.73
CA ARG A 118 -2.18 -0.93 -14.12
C ARG A 118 -0.72 -1.04 -13.68
N ARG A 119 -0.34 -2.20 -13.14
CA ARG A 119 1.03 -2.43 -12.70
C ARG A 119 2.02 -2.38 -13.86
N ALA A 120 1.65 -2.94 -15.01
CA ALA A 120 2.45 -2.87 -16.23
C ALA A 120 2.63 -1.45 -16.79
N ASN A 121 1.71 -0.53 -16.47
CA ASN A 121 1.74 0.86 -16.90
C ASN A 121 2.24 1.83 -15.81
N MET A 122 2.61 1.32 -14.61
CA MET A 122 3.08 2.14 -13.50
C MET A 122 4.60 2.02 -13.36
N HIS A 123 5.27 3.14 -13.47
CA HIS A 123 6.69 3.25 -13.12
C HIS A 123 6.83 3.79 -11.69
N LEU A 124 7.68 3.13 -10.90
CA LEU A 124 7.83 3.42 -9.48
C LEU A 124 9.22 3.95 -9.15
N VAL A 125 9.27 5.16 -8.60
CA VAL A 125 10.49 5.76 -8.05
C VAL A 125 10.35 5.87 -6.53
N ILE A 126 11.17 5.12 -5.80
CA ILE A 126 11.26 5.19 -4.34
C ILE A 126 12.28 6.27 -3.95
N VAL A 127 11.97 7.05 -2.92
CA VAL A 127 12.90 8.00 -2.29
C VAL A 127 12.81 7.79 -0.78
N ASP A 128 13.86 7.25 -0.17
CA ASP A 128 13.88 6.93 1.26
C ASP A 128 15.29 7.07 1.85
N SER A 129 15.38 7.27 3.15
CA SER A 129 16.65 7.24 3.89
C SER A 129 17.12 5.83 4.25
N LEU A 130 16.20 4.86 4.22
CA LEU A 130 16.54 3.46 4.43
C LEU A 130 17.17 2.87 3.17
N PRO A 131 18.10 1.90 3.29
CA PRO A 131 18.66 1.22 2.13
C PRO A 131 17.61 0.37 1.40
N PRO A 132 17.81 0.11 0.09
CA PRO A 132 16.94 -0.79 -0.65
C PRO A 132 16.93 -2.21 -0.05
N SER A 133 15.88 -2.94 -0.29
CA SER A 133 15.74 -4.35 0.10
C SER A 133 15.28 -5.17 -1.11
N ASN A 134 15.40 -6.49 -1.02
CA ASN A 134 14.93 -7.40 -2.08
C ASN A 134 13.39 -7.44 -2.19
N ASN A 135 12.69 -6.83 -1.22
CA ASN A 135 11.23 -6.81 -1.16
C ASN A 135 10.65 -5.49 -1.70
N VAL A 136 11.29 -4.89 -2.70
CA VAL A 136 10.77 -3.77 -3.47
C VAL A 136 10.85 -4.08 -4.95
N ASN A 137 9.78 -3.77 -5.67
CA ASN A 137 9.70 -3.90 -7.12
C ASN A 137 9.49 -2.49 -7.68
N CYS A 138 10.61 -1.77 -7.89
CA CYS A 138 10.61 -0.40 -8.38
C CYS A 138 11.55 -0.26 -9.59
N ASP A 139 11.37 0.81 -10.35
CA ASP A 139 12.24 1.11 -11.48
C ASP A 139 13.53 1.79 -11.01
N VAL A 140 13.39 2.76 -10.10
CA VAL A 140 14.50 3.49 -9.49
C VAL A 140 14.31 3.59 -7.99
N TYR A 141 15.37 3.35 -7.24
CA TYR A 141 15.45 3.63 -5.82
C TYR A 141 16.50 4.73 -5.59
N LEU A 142 16.07 5.84 -5.01
CA LEU A 142 16.92 6.95 -4.60
C LEU A 142 17.08 6.92 -3.09
N GLN A 143 18.21 6.42 -2.61
CA GLN A 143 18.53 6.41 -1.18
C GLN A 143 19.11 7.76 -0.77
N ILE A 144 18.51 8.40 0.22
CA ILE A 144 19.03 9.62 0.82
C ILE A 144 20.26 9.23 1.66
N ALA A 145 21.46 9.41 1.10
CA ALA A 145 22.71 9.06 1.77
C ALA A 145 23.09 10.11 2.83
N ASP A 146 22.91 11.39 2.48
CA ASP A 146 23.12 12.53 3.38
C ASP A 146 22.23 13.72 2.98
N GLU A 147 22.49 14.91 3.53
CA GLU A 147 21.73 16.13 3.20
C GLU A 147 21.96 16.63 1.75
N LYS A 148 23.04 16.22 1.12
CA LYS A 148 23.47 16.73 -0.18
C LYS A 148 23.34 15.73 -1.32
N HIS A 149 23.29 14.42 -1.02
CA HIS A 149 23.38 13.36 -2.04
C HIS A 149 22.34 12.27 -1.84
N LEU A 150 21.82 11.77 -2.96
CA LEU A 150 21.04 10.55 -3.04
C LEU A 150 21.80 9.54 -3.92
N GLU A 151 21.94 8.32 -3.45
CA GLU A 151 22.44 7.19 -4.23
C GLU A 151 21.32 6.61 -5.08
N ALA A 152 21.60 6.31 -6.33
CA ALA A 152 20.63 5.82 -7.29
C ALA A 152 20.87 4.36 -7.65
N TYR A 153 19.83 3.55 -7.53
CA TYR A 153 19.79 2.14 -7.92
C TYR A 153 18.69 1.96 -8.96
N SER A 154 19.02 1.44 -10.14
CA SER A 154 18.07 1.11 -11.19
C SER A 154 17.84 -0.40 -11.24
N TYR A 155 16.59 -0.83 -11.42
CA TYR A 155 16.20 -2.23 -11.39
C TYR A 155 15.53 -2.70 -12.68
N THR A 156 15.16 -1.78 -13.56
CA THR A 156 14.50 -2.07 -14.83
C THR A 156 15.15 -1.26 -15.95
N GLU A 157 14.91 -1.67 -17.20
CA GLU A 157 15.35 -0.92 -18.37
C GLU A 157 14.81 0.53 -18.35
N PHE A 158 13.56 0.73 -17.92
CA PHE A 158 13.00 2.08 -17.73
C PHE A 158 13.82 2.89 -16.72
N GLY A 159 14.15 2.28 -15.57
CA GLY A 159 14.96 2.92 -14.54
C GLY A 159 16.38 3.24 -15.03
N GLU A 160 17.01 2.31 -15.76
CA GLU A 160 18.31 2.53 -16.38
C GLU A 160 18.28 3.71 -17.37
N ASN A 161 17.26 3.78 -18.22
CA ASN A 161 17.09 4.89 -19.18
C ASN A 161 16.84 6.25 -18.50
N LEU A 162 16.30 6.27 -17.28
CA LEU A 162 16.13 7.49 -16.50
C LEU A 162 17.43 7.98 -15.87
N VAL A 163 18.29 7.07 -15.43
CA VAL A 163 19.46 7.37 -14.59
C VAL A 163 20.76 7.32 -15.38
N CYS A 164 20.97 6.27 -16.18
CA CYS A 164 22.19 6.09 -16.96
C CYS A 164 22.25 7.08 -18.14
N GLY A 165 23.35 7.81 -18.24
CA GLY A 165 23.51 8.84 -19.28
C GLY A 165 22.79 10.16 -19.00
N ASN A 166 22.02 10.27 -17.92
CA ASN A 166 21.45 11.52 -17.47
C ASN A 166 22.54 12.36 -16.76
N LYS A 167 22.78 13.57 -17.25
CA LYS A 167 23.86 14.47 -16.79
C LYS A 167 23.72 14.91 -15.33
N LEU A 168 22.56 14.72 -14.72
CA LEU A 168 22.31 15.03 -13.30
C LEU A 168 22.92 13.96 -12.38
N PHE A 169 23.25 12.78 -12.92
CA PHE A 169 23.83 11.68 -12.16
C PHE A 169 25.34 11.56 -12.43
N GLY A 170 26.10 11.47 -11.34
CA GLY A 170 27.55 11.27 -11.37
C GLY A 170 27.94 9.94 -10.74
N HIS A 171 29.15 9.46 -11.06
CA HIS A 171 29.72 8.26 -10.41
C HIS A 171 30.20 8.59 -9.00
N VAL A 172 29.90 7.72 -8.05
CA VAL A 172 30.43 7.80 -6.69
C VAL A 172 31.66 6.90 -6.57
N ALA A 173 32.74 7.44 -6.01
CA ALA A 173 34.02 6.71 -5.86
C ALA A 173 33.96 5.59 -4.82
N GLU A 174 33.12 5.69 -3.80
CA GLU A 174 32.93 4.67 -2.76
C GLU A 174 31.46 4.63 -2.32
N VAL A 175 30.89 3.44 -2.31
CA VAL A 175 29.61 3.15 -1.66
C VAL A 175 29.90 2.93 -0.18
N GLY A 176 29.42 3.80 0.67
CA GLY A 176 29.44 3.54 2.12
C GLY A 176 28.74 2.20 2.41
N THR A 177 29.36 1.38 3.24
CA THR A 177 28.79 0.07 3.62
C THR A 177 27.39 0.29 4.20
N ILE A 178 26.38 -0.23 3.51
CA ILE A 178 24.99 -0.18 3.96
C ILE A 178 24.91 -0.95 5.27
N SER A 179 24.80 -0.22 6.38
CA SER A 179 24.49 -0.81 7.67
C SER A 179 23.03 -1.29 7.61
N THR A 180 22.84 -2.58 7.46
CA THR A 180 21.55 -3.21 7.70
C THR A 180 21.25 -3.08 9.19
N ARG A 181 20.55 -2.02 9.57
CA ARG A 181 20.05 -1.86 10.93
C ARG A 181 18.97 -2.92 11.12
N HIS A 182 19.39 -4.10 11.53
CA HIS A 182 18.48 -5.11 12.05
C HIS A 182 17.88 -4.51 13.34
N MET A 183 16.56 -4.37 13.37
CA MET A 183 15.81 -3.97 14.56
C MET A 183 15.50 -5.24 15.35
N PRO A 184 16.27 -5.60 16.42
CA PRO A 184 16.21 -6.94 17.03
C PRO A 184 14.90 -7.25 17.75
N ASP A 185 14.08 -6.25 18.07
CA ASP A 185 12.87 -6.37 18.89
C ASP A 185 11.57 -5.97 18.19
N ASP A 186 11.49 -6.16 16.88
CA ASP A 186 10.25 -5.83 16.16
C ASP A 186 9.20 -6.92 16.37
N VAL A 187 8.24 -6.63 17.25
CA VAL A 187 7.11 -7.53 17.55
C VAL A 187 6.31 -7.97 16.31
N VAL A 188 6.35 -7.17 15.23
CA VAL A 188 5.65 -7.44 13.97
C VAL A 188 6.30 -8.59 13.20
N PHE A 189 7.58 -8.85 13.43
CA PHE A 189 8.37 -9.91 12.77
C PHE A 189 8.81 -11.02 13.75
N HIS A 190 8.12 -11.16 14.90
CA HIS A 190 8.42 -12.22 15.86
C HIS A 190 8.24 -13.61 15.22
N PRO A 191 9.24 -14.53 15.33
CA PRO A 191 9.27 -15.78 14.58
C PRO A 191 8.09 -16.73 14.82
N GLN A 192 7.44 -16.64 15.98
CA GLN A 192 6.31 -17.50 16.36
C GLN A 192 4.98 -16.74 16.39
N LEU A 193 4.91 -15.57 15.75
CA LEU A 193 3.74 -14.70 15.85
C LEU A 193 2.47 -15.38 15.29
N ASP A 194 2.60 -16.17 14.24
CA ASP A 194 1.51 -16.92 13.64
C ASP A 194 0.89 -17.91 14.65
N ARG A 195 1.71 -18.70 15.35
CA ARG A 195 1.27 -19.64 16.38
C ARG A 195 0.65 -18.91 17.57
N ILE A 196 1.27 -17.82 18.02
CA ILE A 196 0.78 -17.05 19.17
C ILE A 196 -0.60 -16.46 18.87
N ILE A 197 -0.78 -15.84 17.71
CA ILE A 197 -2.06 -15.27 17.29
C ILE A 197 -3.11 -16.36 17.11
N GLU A 198 -2.80 -17.48 16.47
CA GLU A 198 -3.73 -18.58 16.28
C GLU A 198 -4.25 -19.13 17.63
N ASN A 199 -3.36 -19.33 18.59
CA ASN A 199 -3.71 -19.81 19.93
C ASN A 199 -4.41 -18.77 20.81
N SER A 200 -4.43 -17.52 20.40
CA SER A 200 -5.04 -16.41 21.16
C SER A 200 -6.53 -16.21 20.90
N ARG A 201 -7.21 -17.10 20.15
CA ARG A 201 -8.63 -16.93 19.76
C ARG A 201 -9.54 -16.56 20.94
N ASN A 202 -9.34 -17.16 22.10
CA ASN A 202 -10.13 -16.94 23.31
C ASN A 202 -9.44 -16.00 24.32
N HIS A 203 -8.44 -15.24 23.88
CA HIS A 203 -7.73 -14.31 24.75
C HIS A 203 -8.61 -13.09 25.07
N PRO A 204 -8.67 -12.62 26.35
CA PRO A 204 -9.54 -11.52 26.76
C PRO A 204 -9.21 -10.18 26.12
N VAL A 205 -8.03 -10.05 25.50
CA VAL A 205 -7.63 -8.84 24.78
C VAL A 205 -8.62 -8.45 23.69
N TRP A 206 -9.22 -9.42 23.02
CA TRP A 206 -10.15 -9.17 21.90
C TRP A 206 -11.43 -8.50 22.36
N GLU A 207 -12.01 -8.96 23.46
CA GLU A 207 -13.20 -8.33 24.07
C GLU A 207 -12.86 -6.94 24.61
N ARG A 208 -11.75 -6.79 25.32
CA ARG A 208 -11.30 -5.48 25.80
C ARG A 208 -11.09 -4.47 24.67
N LEU A 209 -10.54 -4.89 23.54
CA LEU A 209 -10.39 -4.02 22.36
C LEU A 209 -11.75 -3.68 21.74
N ALA A 210 -12.70 -4.61 21.75
CA ALA A 210 -14.04 -4.39 21.20
C ALA A 210 -14.81 -3.30 21.95
N GLU A 211 -14.56 -3.10 23.26
CA GLU A 211 -15.18 -2.04 24.06
C GLU A 211 -14.81 -0.63 23.57
N THR A 212 -13.64 -0.47 22.93
CA THR A 212 -13.14 0.83 22.47
C THR A 212 -13.13 0.99 20.95
N CYS A 213 -13.14 -0.10 20.20
CA CYS A 213 -13.04 -0.08 18.75
C CYS A 213 -14.35 0.36 18.10
N PHE A 214 -14.31 1.40 17.29
CA PHE A 214 -15.47 1.89 16.52
C PHE A 214 -15.85 0.98 15.34
N ALA A 215 -15.13 -0.11 15.08
CA ALA A 215 -15.31 -0.97 13.90
C ALA A 215 -15.40 -0.21 12.57
N CYS A 216 -14.73 0.95 12.48
CA CYS A 216 -14.85 1.91 11.36
C CYS A 216 -14.08 1.51 10.10
N GLY A 217 -13.26 0.46 10.12
CA GLY A 217 -12.51 -0.02 8.97
C GLY A 217 -11.27 0.78 8.59
N VAL A 218 -10.95 1.91 9.24
CA VAL A 218 -9.80 2.77 8.91
C VAL A 218 -8.50 1.96 8.85
N CYS A 219 -8.27 1.04 9.80
CA CYS A 219 -7.06 0.20 9.84
C CYS A 219 -6.83 -0.62 8.55
N SER A 220 -7.89 -0.96 7.81
CA SER A 220 -7.79 -1.63 6.50
C SER A 220 -7.62 -0.62 5.36
N TYR A 221 -8.34 0.49 5.36
CA TYR A 221 -8.28 1.48 4.29
C TYR A 221 -6.91 2.16 4.18
N VAL A 222 -6.32 2.52 5.32
CA VAL A 222 -5.00 3.19 5.37
C VAL A 222 -3.82 2.21 5.21
N CYS A 223 -4.07 0.91 5.23
CA CYS A 223 -3.00 -0.09 5.12
C CYS A 223 -2.56 -0.26 3.66
N PRO A 224 -1.26 -0.18 3.34
CA PRO A 224 -0.76 -0.40 1.99
C PRO A 224 -0.94 -1.85 1.51
N LEU A 225 -1.14 -2.80 2.43
CA LEU A 225 -1.26 -4.24 2.17
C LEU A 225 -2.69 -4.79 2.24
N CYS A 226 -3.69 -4.01 2.70
CA CYS A 226 -5.06 -4.50 2.72
C CYS A 226 -5.71 -4.38 1.34
N PHE A 227 -6.37 -5.46 0.94
CA PHE A 227 -7.02 -5.61 -0.37
C PHE A 227 -8.49 -6.07 -0.25
N CYS A 228 -9.15 -5.83 0.89
CA CYS A 228 -10.58 -6.08 1.03
C CYS A 228 -11.38 -5.21 0.06
N TYR A 229 -12.33 -5.82 -0.64
CA TYR A 229 -13.22 -5.13 -1.57
C TYR A 229 -14.59 -5.77 -1.63
N GLU A 230 -15.57 -5.04 -2.14
CA GLU A 230 -16.87 -5.50 -2.59
C GLU A 230 -17.04 -5.24 -4.09
N GLU A 231 -17.86 -6.04 -4.75
CA GLU A 231 -18.29 -5.80 -6.12
C GLU A 231 -19.79 -5.51 -6.15
N LYS A 232 -20.17 -4.51 -6.95
CA LYS A 232 -21.58 -4.12 -7.13
C LYS A 232 -21.88 -3.91 -8.60
N ASP A 233 -22.96 -4.53 -9.05
CA ASP A 233 -23.50 -4.28 -10.38
C ASP A 233 -24.42 -3.05 -10.32
N LYS A 234 -24.22 -2.14 -11.25
CA LYS A 234 -25.04 -0.97 -11.50
C LYS A 234 -25.66 -1.11 -12.87
N VAL A 235 -26.96 -1.20 -12.91
CA VAL A 235 -27.71 -1.29 -14.16
C VAL A 235 -28.54 -0.01 -14.31
N LYS A 236 -28.45 0.63 -15.47
CA LYS A 236 -29.32 1.75 -15.82
C LYS A 236 -30.72 1.17 -16.09
N ILE A 237 -31.69 1.61 -15.31
CA ILE A 237 -33.09 1.24 -15.54
C ILE A 237 -33.59 2.04 -16.74
N THR A 238 -34.06 1.32 -17.76
CA THR A 238 -34.59 1.89 -18.99
C THR A 238 -35.89 1.18 -19.36
N THR A 239 -36.73 1.85 -20.11
CA THR A 239 -38.01 1.30 -20.62
C THR A 239 -37.79 0.35 -21.81
N ASP A 240 -36.68 0.47 -22.50
CA ASP A 240 -36.27 -0.43 -23.61
C ASP A 240 -35.03 -1.26 -23.19
N VAL A 241 -35.29 -2.29 -22.40
CA VAL A 241 -34.22 -3.16 -21.85
C VAL A 241 -33.44 -3.86 -22.96
N ALA A 242 -34.10 -4.18 -24.11
CA ALA A 242 -33.45 -4.92 -25.18
C ALA A 242 -32.42 -4.10 -25.94
N ASN A 243 -32.66 -2.80 -26.13
CA ASN A 243 -31.83 -1.95 -26.97
C ASN A 243 -31.03 -0.88 -26.23
N ASP A 244 -31.36 -0.58 -24.98
CA ASP A 244 -30.72 0.51 -24.20
C ASP A 244 -30.20 0.03 -22.84
N MET A 245 -29.90 -1.27 -22.69
CA MET A 245 -29.31 -1.78 -21.45
C MET A 245 -27.87 -1.30 -21.36
N ALA A 246 -27.59 -0.54 -20.29
CA ALA A 246 -26.26 -0.03 -19.97
C ALA A 246 -25.98 -0.19 -18.46
N GLY A 247 -24.72 -0.33 -18.11
CA GLY A 247 -24.34 -0.42 -16.71
C GLY A 247 -22.84 -0.62 -16.51
N SER A 248 -22.45 -0.93 -15.28
CA SER A 248 -21.08 -1.26 -14.93
C SER A 248 -21.05 -2.25 -13.77
N ARG A 249 -19.98 -3.05 -13.71
CA ARG A 249 -19.56 -3.71 -12.50
C ARG A 249 -18.50 -2.85 -11.81
N GLU A 250 -18.79 -2.43 -10.60
CA GLU A 250 -17.92 -1.58 -9.81
C GLU A 250 -17.28 -2.39 -8.69
N ARG A 251 -15.96 -2.24 -8.52
CA ARG A 251 -15.22 -2.71 -7.35
C ARG A 251 -14.95 -1.53 -6.42
N ARG A 252 -15.17 -1.71 -5.12
CA ARG A 252 -14.90 -0.70 -4.08
C ARG A 252 -14.11 -1.30 -2.95
N TRP A 253 -13.22 -0.52 -2.36
CA TRP A 253 -12.62 -0.95 -1.10
C TRP A 253 -13.68 -1.22 -0.05
N ASP A 254 -13.44 -2.29 0.69
CA ASP A 254 -14.19 -2.67 1.85
C ASP A 254 -13.26 -2.95 3.03
N SER A 255 -13.78 -3.35 4.17
CA SER A 255 -12.99 -3.66 5.35
C SER A 255 -13.55 -4.85 6.11
N CYS A 256 -12.66 -5.78 6.46
CA CYS A 256 -13.00 -6.90 7.33
C CYS A 256 -13.47 -6.48 8.75
N MET A 257 -13.36 -5.18 9.08
CA MET A 257 -13.89 -4.59 10.32
C MET A 257 -15.36 -4.17 10.21
N LEU A 258 -15.89 -4.03 8.99
CA LEU A 258 -17.29 -3.66 8.79
C LEU A 258 -18.22 -4.88 9.02
N PRO A 259 -19.44 -4.67 9.58
CA PRO A 259 -20.32 -5.77 9.92
C PRO A 259 -20.74 -6.60 8.71
N ASP A 260 -20.99 -5.95 7.57
CA ASP A 260 -21.53 -6.63 6.39
C ASP A 260 -20.45 -7.38 5.58
N PHE A 261 -19.16 -7.14 5.83
CA PHE A 261 -18.07 -7.80 5.12
C PHE A 261 -18.08 -9.33 5.23
N ALA A 262 -18.56 -9.86 6.36
CA ALA A 262 -18.65 -11.28 6.61
C ALA A 262 -20.09 -11.81 6.57
N ALA A 263 -21.03 -10.99 6.13
CA ALA A 263 -22.43 -11.36 6.00
C ALA A 263 -22.67 -12.11 4.68
N VAL A 264 -23.45 -13.18 4.78
CA VAL A 264 -24.03 -13.91 3.64
C VAL A 264 -25.53 -14.01 3.86
N SER A 265 -26.27 -14.44 2.84
CA SER A 265 -27.76 -14.38 2.79
C SER A 265 -28.51 -14.66 4.11
N PHE A 266 -28.01 -15.57 4.94
CA PHE A 266 -28.74 -16.04 6.15
C PHE A 266 -27.93 -15.91 7.44
N THR A 267 -26.64 -15.51 7.39
CA THR A 267 -25.78 -15.45 8.57
C THR A 267 -24.65 -14.47 8.40
N ASN A 268 -24.06 -14.07 9.52
CA ASN A 268 -22.81 -13.33 9.55
C ASN A 268 -21.76 -14.17 10.28
N PHE A 269 -20.65 -14.47 9.62
CA PHE A 269 -19.57 -15.28 10.20
C PHE A 269 -18.78 -14.57 11.30
N ARG A 270 -18.89 -13.24 11.39
CA ARG A 270 -18.20 -12.39 12.38
C ARG A 270 -19.11 -11.27 12.86
N PRO A 271 -20.21 -11.58 13.57
CA PRO A 271 -21.16 -10.58 14.03
C PRO A 271 -20.56 -9.65 15.07
N GLU A 272 -19.70 -10.19 15.96
CA GLU A 272 -19.13 -9.44 17.07
C GLU A 272 -17.89 -8.63 16.63
N VAL A 273 -17.67 -7.48 17.30
CA VAL A 273 -16.51 -6.62 17.02
C VAL A 273 -15.22 -7.34 17.38
N SER A 274 -15.19 -8.09 18.49
CA SER A 274 -14.04 -8.89 18.92
C SER A 274 -13.63 -9.93 17.88
N ASP A 275 -14.59 -10.59 17.22
CA ASP A 275 -14.34 -11.54 16.13
C ASP A 275 -13.69 -10.86 14.91
N ARG A 276 -14.16 -9.65 14.56
CA ARG A 276 -13.59 -8.88 13.45
C ARG A 276 -12.18 -8.38 13.75
N ILE A 277 -11.94 -7.97 15.00
CA ILE A 277 -10.59 -7.57 15.46
C ILE A 277 -9.67 -8.80 15.40
N TYR A 278 -10.03 -9.93 16.01
CA TYR A 278 -9.23 -11.14 15.94
C TYR A 278 -8.93 -11.53 14.48
N ASN A 279 -9.94 -11.52 13.60
CA ASN A 279 -9.76 -11.83 12.18
C ASN A 279 -8.76 -10.89 11.48
N TRP A 280 -8.72 -9.60 11.85
CA TRP A 280 -7.76 -8.66 11.29
C TRP A 280 -6.31 -9.06 11.63
N TYR A 281 -6.05 -9.45 12.90
CA TYR A 281 -4.74 -9.96 13.34
C TYR A 281 -4.43 -11.31 12.71
N PHE A 282 -5.39 -12.24 12.74
CA PHE A 282 -5.23 -13.57 12.17
C PHE A 282 -4.89 -13.51 10.67
N HIS A 283 -5.62 -12.69 9.90
CA HIS A 283 -5.33 -12.52 8.47
C HIS A 283 -3.91 -12.04 8.23
N LYS A 284 -3.46 -11.02 8.96
CA LYS A 284 -2.14 -10.40 8.76
C LYS A 284 -0.97 -11.27 9.21
N PHE A 285 -1.10 -11.94 10.33
CA PHE A 285 0.03 -12.58 11.00
C PHE A 285 -0.02 -14.10 10.99
N VAL A 286 -1.12 -14.70 10.55
CA VAL A 286 -1.27 -16.15 10.40
C VAL A 286 -1.52 -16.52 8.95
N ARG A 287 -2.62 -16.00 8.38
CA ARG A 287 -3.05 -16.40 7.04
C ARG A 287 -2.11 -15.92 5.95
N MET A 288 -1.74 -14.64 5.94
CA MET A 288 -0.83 -14.09 4.94
C MET A 288 0.55 -14.81 4.93
N PRO A 289 1.22 -15.05 6.09
CA PRO A 289 2.45 -15.83 6.12
C PRO A 289 2.30 -17.25 5.58
N ARG A 290 1.20 -17.93 5.86
CA ARG A 290 0.95 -19.31 5.40
C ARG A 290 0.61 -19.39 3.91
N GLU A 291 -0.13 -18.42 3.40
CA GLU A 291 -0.63 -18.38 2.04
C GLU A 291 0.41 -17.82 1.06
N TYR A 292 1.14 -16.80 1.47
CA TYR A 292 2.05 -16.05 0.60
C TYR A 292 3.52 -16.05 1.06
N GLY A 293 3.84 -16.57 2.22
CA GLY A 293 5.21 -16.60 2.76
C GLY A 293 5.71 -15.27 3.36
N PHE A 294 4.83 -14.28 3.54
CA PHE A 294 5.19 -12.98 4.14
C PHE A 294 4.14 -12.46 5.11
N SER A 295 4.58 -11.62 6.06
CA SER A 295 3.66 -10.95 7.01
C SER A 295 2.75 -9.96 6.29
N GLY A 296 1.48 -9.92 6.65
CA GLY A 296 0.51 -8.92 6.17
C GLY A 296 0.75 -7.50 6.70
N CYS A 297 1.97 -7.20 7.16
CA CYS A 297 2.35 -5.91 7.73
C CYS A 297 3.77 -5.51 7.31
N VAL A 298 3.93 -4.30 6.78
CA VAL A 298 5.22 -3.65 6.49
C VAL A 298 5.59 -2.61 7.55
N ASP A 299 4.89 -2.61 8.66
CA ASP A 299 5.13 -1.71 9.78
C ASP A 299 5.16 -0.22 9.43
N CYS A 300 4.27 0.23 8.55
CA CYS A 300 4.18 1.63 8.15
C CYS A 300 3.54 2.56 9.20
N GLY A 301 2.93 2.03 10.28
CA GLY A 301 2.35 2.77 11.40
C GLY A 301 1.00 3.47 11.13
N ARG A 302 0.46 3.45 9.90
CA ARG A 302 -0.78 4.19 9.57
C ARG A 302 -1.99 3.75 10.38
N CYS A 303 -2.17 2.46 10.62
CA CYS A 303 -3.30 1.94 11.39
C CYS A 303 -3.29 2.42 12.86
N ILE A 304 -2.12 2.78 13.40
CA ILE A 304 -1.97 3.42 14.71
C ILE A 304 -2.25 4.92 14.59
N ALA A 305 -1.57 5.59 13.66
CA ALA A 305 -1.63 7.05 13.50
C ALA A 305 -3.06 7.57 13.23
N PHE A 306 -3.84 6.81 12.43
CA PHE A 306 -5.17 7.20 12.01
C PHE A 306 -6.31 6.48 12.76
N CYS A 307 -6.01 5.66 13.77
CA CYS A 307 -7.04 5.01 14.57
C CYS A 307 -7.77 6.04 15.47
N PRO A 308 -9.10 6.23 15.31
CA PRO A 308 -9.83 7.17 16.15
C PRO A 308 -9.90 6.71 17.62
N ALA A 309 -9.88 5.39 17.86
CA ALA A 309 -9.84 4.79 19.20
C ALA A 309 -8.42 4.69 19.79
N LYS A 310 -7.39 5.18 19.08
CA LYS A 310 -5.97 5.15 19.51
C LYS A 310 -5.45 3.74 19.81
N ILE A 311 -5.98 2.72 19.18
CA ILE A 311 -5.51 1.34 19.33
C ILE A 311 -4.12 1.21 18.73
N ASN A 312 -3.16 0.78 19.55
CA ASN A 312 -1.80 0.48 19.13
C ASN A 312 -1.65 -1.05 18.98
N PHE A 313 -1.70 -1.54 17.76
CA PHE A 313 -1.62 -2.99 17.50
C PHE A 313 -0.30 -3.62 17.96
N ARG A 314 0.81 -2.86 18.03
CA ARG A 314 2.10 -3.36 18.52
C ARG A 314 2.05 -3.68 20.01
N GLU A 315 1.34 -2.88 20.81
CA GLU A 315 1.14 -3.16 22.24
C GLU A 315 0.33 -4.44 22.45
N VAL A 316 -0.68 -4.66 21.62
CA VAL A 316 -1.46 -5.90 21.62
C VAL A 316 -0.59 -7.11 21.29
N LEU A 317 0.27 -7.00 20.27
CA LEU A 317 1.22 -8.07 19.93
C LEU A 317 2.20 -8.36 21.07
N LYS A 318 2.74 -7.30 21.73
CA LYS A 318 3.62 -7.44 22.88
C LYS A 318 2.94 -8.18 24.04
N GLU A 319 1.70 -7.82 24.34
CA GLU A 319 0.89 -8.48 25.39
C GLU A 319 0.75 -9.98 25.07
N LEU A 320 0.30 -10.33 23.88
CA LEU A 320 0.13 -11.72 23.46
C LEU A 320 1.44 -12.53 23.49
N ILE A 321 2.55 -11.93 23.07
CA ILE A 321 3.88 -12.57 23.12
C ILE A 321 4.32 -12.79 24.58
N ASN A 322 4.06 -11.85 25.48
CA ASN A 322 4.44 -11.98 26.89
C ASN A 322 3.59 -13.01 27.60
N ASP A 323 2.29 -13.06 27.30
CA ASP A 323 1.37 -14.03 27.93
C ASP A 323 1.62 -15.46 27.42
N ASP A 324 2.06 -15.63 26.15
CA ASP A 324 2.51 -16.93 25.64
C ASP A 324 3.80 -17.41 26.32
N LYS A 325 4.74 -16.51 26.64
CA LYS A 325 5.97 -16.86 27.37
C LYS A 325 5.73 -17.24 28.84
N ALA A 326 4.64 -16.74 29.42
CA ALA A 326 4.29 -17.00 30.82
C ALA A 326 3.55 -18.33 31.02
N ARG A 327 3.11 -18.97 29.93
CA ARG A 327 2.47 -20.31 29.92
C ARG A 327 3.48 -21.41 29.75
#